data_c2cab8b50aa4cad672326f67b4fc4512
#
_entry.id   c2cab8b50aa4cad672326f67b4fc4512
#
_cell.length_a   1.000
_cell.length_b   1.000
_cell.length_c   1.000
_cell.angle_alpha   90.00
_cell.angle_beta   90.00
_cell.angle_gamma   90.00
#
_symmetry.space_group_name_H-M   'P 1'
#
loop_
_entity.id
_entity.type
_entity.pdbx_description
1 polymer ?
#
loop_
_entity_poly.entity_id
_entity_poly.type
_entity_poly.pdbx_seq_one_letter_code
_entity_poly.pdbx_strand_id
1 'polypeptide(L)'
;MIRQGQIFIFSIFPLFLIVLNLLLKSIYLTSQDIGLDEPITIYHAQFGFGTIIEHLKNYNNPPLFELILHVWIKWFGISPIAVRILPLIFASLSPVALYFFARKRFSQTIAINSSLLLSFSSMLVYFAHDCRVYSLFLLLSIISMNYFLDLIEGKVKSMAAIMGFVVASVLLIYSHYFGFFILLFQAIYLLLFFRDRLLKFTIYYFLVLLLYTPHLYVLFQRFGQSVKHGTWLKEPSGIESLYNMLWSFSNFP
;
A
#
# COMPACT_ATOMS: atom_id res chain seq x y z
N MET A 1 22.39 -28.04 9.68
CA MET A 1 21.29 -29.00 9.44
C MET A 1 19.95 -28.29 9.67
N ILE A 2 19.25 -27.86 8.64
CA ILE A 2 17.90 -27.29 8.77
C ILE A 2 16.99 -28.48 9.09
N ARG A 3 16.32 -28.46 10.26
CA ARG A 3 15.40 -29.56 10.64
C ARG A 3 14.26 -29.63 9.61
N GLN A 4 13.89 -30.82 9.16
CA GLN A 4 12.82 -31.05 8.16
C GLN A 4 11.52 -30.30 8.49
N GLY A 5 11.17 -30.15 9.77
CA GLY A 5 10.03 -29.36 10.21
C GLY A 5 10.16 -27.86 9.90
N GLN A 6 11.37 -27.30 9.78
CA GLN A 6 11.54 -25.89 9.41
C GLN A 6 11.29 -25.65 7.93
N ILE A 7 11.66 -26.59 7.06
CA ILE A 7 11.40 -26.51 5.61
C ILE A 7 9.88 -26.58 5.34
N PHE A 8 9.18 -27.47 6.04
CA PHE A 8 7.73 -27.63 5.93
C PHE A 8 6.97 -26.34 6.31
N ILE A 9 7.33 -25.70 7.42
CA ILE A 9 6.73 -24.44 7.85
C ILE A 9 7.05 -23.31 6.84
N PHE A 10 8.23 -23.31 6.23
CA PHE A 10 8.64 -22.32 5.24
C PHE A 10 7.75 -22.30 3.99
N SER A 11 7.32 -23.48 3.55
CA SER A 11 6.56 -23.60 2.28
C SER A 11 5.05 -23.53 2.50
N ILE A 12 4.54 -23.98 3.64
CA ILE A 12 3.09 -24.12 3.88
C ILE A 12 2.51 -22.90 4.60
N PHE A 13 3.25 -22.25 5.51
CA PHE A 13 2.70 -21.15 6.29
C PHE A 13 2.30 -19.93 5.44
N PRO A 14 3.05 -19.47 4.42
CA PRO A 14 2.59 -18.43 3.51
C PRO A 14 1.31 -18.79 2.76
N LEU A 15 1.18 -20.05 2.29
CA LEU A 15 -0.04 -20.53 1.66
C LEU A 15 -1.21 -20.56 2.65
N PHE A 16 -0.99 -21.03 3.87
CA PHE A 16 -1.97 -20.96 4.94
C PHE A 16 -2.42 -19.51 5.19
N LEU A 17 -1.49 -18.55 5.25
CA LEU A 17 -1.84 -17.14 5.40
C LEU A 17 -2.71 -16.62 4.25
N ILE A 18 -2.41 -16.98 3.00
CA ILE A 18 -3.24 -16.59 1.86
C ILE A 18 -4.66 -17.12 2.04
N VAL A 19 -4.81 -18.44 2.26
CA VAL A 19 -6.11 -19.09 2.42
C VAL A 19 -6.87 -18.50 3.61
N LEU A 20 -6.21 -18.37 4.77
CA LEU A 20 -6.80 -17.77 5.96
C LEU A 20 -7.35 -16.36 5.67
N ASN A 21 -6.55 -15.52 5.03
CA ASN A 21 -6.94 -14.13 4.77
C ASN A 21 -8.03 -14.02 3.70
N LEU A 22 -7.98 -14.84 2.66
CA LEU A 22 -9.06 -14.90 1.66
C LEU A 22 -10.38 -15.32 2.32
N LEU A 23 -10.39 -16.36 3.15
CA LEU A 23 -11.57 -16.83 3.86
C LEU A 23 -12.06 -15.78 4.86
N LEU A 24 -11.19 -15.28 5.73
CA LEU A 24 -11.55 -14.31 6.77
C LEU A 24 -12.15 -13.03 6.17
N LYS A 25 -11.54 -12.51 5.11
CA LYS A 25 -11.94 -11.26 4.47
C LYS A 25 -13.07 -11.42 3.44
N SER A 26 -13.43 -12.64 3.06
CA SER A 26 -14.63 -12.88 2.25
C SER A 26 -15.91 -12.88 3.08
N ILE A 27 -15.81 -13.05 4.41
CA ILE A 27 -16.95 -13.00 5.30
C ILE A 27 -17.54 -11.60 5.28
N TYR A 28 -18.84 -11.49 5.03
CA TYR A 28 -19.57 -10.22 4.95
C TYR A 28 -19.09 -9.24 3.85
N LEU A 29 -18.38 -9.70 2.82
CA LEU A 29 -17.86 -8.85 1.75
C LEU A 29 -18.94 -7.98 1.08
N THR A 30 -20.19 -8.43 1.07
CA THR A 30 -21.34 -7.76 0.45
C THR A 30 -22.44 -7.43 1.44
N SER A 31 -22.17 -7.47 2.74
CA SER A 31 -23.15 -7.13 3.77
C SER A 31 -23.54 -5.65 3.76
N GLN A 32 -22.68 -4.80 3.21
CA GLN A 32 -22.93 -3.38 3.02
C GLN A 32 -23.02 -3.05 1.52
N ASP A 33 -23.92 -2.16 1.17
CA ASP A 33 -24.00 -1.61 -0.17
C ASP A 33 -22.73 -0.84 -0.54
N ILE A 34 -22.52 -0.63 -1.84
CA ILE A 34 -21.44 0.26 -2.30
C ILE A 34 -21.74 1.68 -1.82
N GLY A 35 -20.84 2.21 -1.03
CA GLY A 35 -21.04 3.50 -0.37
C GLY A 35 -19.75 4.30 -0.20
N LEU A 36 -19.87 5.43 0.50
CA LEU A 36 -18.77 6.37 0.76
C LEU A 36 -18.07 6.81 -0.55
N ASP A 37 -16.80 6.55 -0.66
CA ASP A 37 -15.98 6.95 -1.82
C ASP A 37 -15.88 5.86 -2.91
N GLU A 38 -16.37 4.64 -2.67
CA GLU A 38 -16.32 3.54 -3.65
C GLU A 38 -17.00 3.90 -4.98
N PRO A 39 -18.21 4.51 -4.99
CA PRO A 39 -18.90 4.86 -6.24
C PRO A 39 -18.05 5.74 -7.16
N ILE A 40 -17.29 6.67 -6.60
CA ILE A 40 -16.43 7.59 -7.35
C ILE A 40 -15.28 6.81 -8.00
N THR A 41 -14.63 5.93 -7.24
CA THR A 41 -13.53 5.08 -7.73
C THR A 41 -14.01 4.15 -8.85
N ILE A 42 -15.17 3.49 -8.66
CA ILE A 42 -15.77 2.60 -9.65
C ILE A 42 -16.19 3.37 -10.90
N TYR A 43 -16.79 4.56 -10.74
CA TYR A 43 -17.18 5.43 -11.85
C TYR A 43 -15.97 5.78 -12.71
N HIS A 44 -14.87 6.26 -12.10
CA HIS A 44 -13.67 6.62 -12.85
C HIS A 44 -13.06 5.42 -13.58
N ALA A 45 -13.03 4.26 -12.95
CA ALA A 45 -12.47 3.04 -13.54
C ALA A 45 -13.22 2.54 -14.79
N GLN A 46 -14.43 3.01 -15.06
CA GLN A 46 -15.18 2.60 -16.25
C GLN A 46 -14.71 3.30 -17.54
N PHE A 47 -13.97 4.40 -17.44
CA PHE A 47 -13.47 5.13 -18.59
C PHE A 47 -12.15 4.52 -19.12
N GLY A 48 -11.71 4.96 -20.32
CA GLY A 48 -10.40 4.59 -20.85
C GLY A 48 -9.25 5.26 -20.10
N PHE A 49 -8.05 4.70 -20.19
CA PHE A 49 -6.86 5.13 -19.42
C PHE A 49 -6.61 6.65 -19.46
N GLY A 50 -6.70 7.28 -20.65
CA GLY A 50 -6.49 8.73 -20.80
C GLY A 50 -7.52 9.55 -20.02
N THR A 51 -8.80 9.17 -20.09
CA THR A 51 -9.89 9.82 -19.37
C THR A 51 -9.79 9.64 -17.87
N ILE A 52 -9.37 8.44 -17.40
CA ILE A 52 -9.11 8.20 -15.98
C ILE A 52 -8.05 9.18 -15.46
N ILE A 53 -6.92 9.30 -16.17
CA ILE A 53 -5.84 10.19 -15.77
C ILE A 53 -6.32 11.65 -15.76
N GLU A 54 -7.12 12.06 -16.76
CA GLU A 54 -7.66 13.43 -16.84
C GLU A 54 -8.63 13.74 -15.70
N HIS A 55 -9.57 12.83 -15.43
CA HIS A 55 -10.52 12.99 -14.33
C HIS A 55 -9.80 13.09 -12.98
N LEU A 56 -8.80 12.21 -12.75
CA LEU A 56 -8.10 12.14 -11.47
C LEU A 56 -7.16 13.34 -11.22
N LYS A 57 -6.89 14.17 -12.21
CA LYS A 57 -6.20 15.46 -11.97
C LYS A 57 -6.91 16.32 -10.92
N ASN A 58 -8.21 16.20 -10.77
CA ASN A 58 -9.02 16.96 -9.82
C ASN A 58 -9.41 16.18 -8.56
N TYR A 59 -8.92 14.94 -8.38
CA TYR A 59 -9.27 14.07 -7.25
C TYR A 59 -8.08 13.81 -6.31
N ASN A 60 -8.38 13.21 -5.13
CA ASN A 60 -7.42 13.16 -4.01
C ASN A 60 -6.34 12.08 -4.10
N ASN A 61 -6.42 11.14 -5.03
CA ASN A 61 -5.45 10.05 -5.16
C ASN A 61 -4.77 10.05 -6.54
N PRO A 62 -3.52 9.58 -6.64
CA PRO A 62 -2.89 9.23 -7.90
C PRO A 62 -3.62 8.07 -8.60
N PRO A 63 -3.44 7.85 -9.91
CA PRO A 63 -4.35 7.04 -10.71
C PRO A 63 -4.13 5.52 -10.66
N LEU A 64 -3.12 5.01 -9.95
CA LEU A 64 -2.72 3.59 -10.08
C LEU A 64 -3.85 2.62 -9.76
N PHE A 65 -4.60 2.86 -8.68
CA PHE A 65 -5.66 1.93 -8.28
C PHE A 65 -6.79 1.89 -9.30
N GLU A 66 -7.25 3.03 -9.77
CA GLU A 66 -8.31 3.15 -10.78
C GLU A 66 -7.88 2.54 -12.12
N LEU A 67 -6.60 2.66 -12.50
CA LEU A 67 -6.08 2.02 -13.71
C LEU A 67 -6.07 0.49 -13.57
N ILE A 68 -5.69 -0.05 -12.40
CA ILE A 68 -5.76 -1.50 -12.13
C ILE A 68 -7.22 -1.95 -12.10
N LEU A 69 -8.10 -1.20 -11.43
CA LEU A 69 -9.52 -1.49 -11.35
C LEU A 69 -10.18 -1.46 -12.74
N HIS A 70 -9.78 -0.53 -13.63
CA HIS A 70 -10.26 -0.50 -15.01
C HIS A 70 -10.00 -1.80 -15.77
N VAL A 71 -8.78 -2.33 -15.65
CA VAL A 71 -8.47 -3.64 -16.26
C VAL A 71 -9.27 -4.75 -15.61
N TRP A 72 -9.39 -4.73 -14.28
CA TRP A 72 -10.13 -5.72 -13.51
C TRP A 72 -11.60 -5.80 -13.90
N ILE A 73 -12.31 -4.67 -13.94
CA ILE A 73 -13.75 -4.64 -14.24
C ILE A 73 -14.09 -5.05 -15.68
N LYS A 74 -13.16 -4.93 -16.61
CA LYS A 74 -13.34 -5.47 -17.98
C LYS A 74 -13.47 -6.99 -18.01
N TRP A 75 -12.85 -7.69 -17.05
CA TRP A 75 -12.90 -9.15 -16.98
C TRP A 75 -13.99 -9.66 -16.03
N PHE A 76 -14.23 -8.96 -14.92
CA PHE A 76 -15.07 -9.44 -13.83
C PHE A 76 -16.35 -8.62 -13.63
N GLY A 77 -16.51 -7.50 -14.34
CA GLY A 77 -17.67 -6.62 -14.21
C GLY A 77 -17.60 -5.70 -12.98
N ILE A 78 -18.73 -4.99 -12.73
CA ILE A 78 -18.85 -3.93 -11.72
C ILE A 78 -19.76 -4.31 -10.54
N SER A 79 -20.11 -5.58 -10.37
CA SER A 79 -20.90 -6.00 -9.22
C SER A 79 -20.13 -5.72 -7.90
N PRO A 80 -20.83 -5.51 -6.78
CA PRO A 80 -20.17 -5.24 -5.48
C PRO A 80 -19.10 -6.27 -5.11
N ILE A 81 -19.38 -7.56 -5.38
CA ILE A 81 -18.41 -8.64 -5.19
C ILE A 81 -17.20 -8.43 -6.09
N ALA A 82 -17.42 -8.23 -7.39
CA ALA A 82 -16.35 -8.17 -8.38
C ALA A 82 -15.36 -7.05 -8.05
N VAL A 83 -15.83 -5.85 -7.72
CA VAL A 83 -14.95 -4.71 -7.44
C VAL A 83 -14.23 -4.83 -6.10
N ARG A 84 -14.83 -5.47 -5.07
CA ARG A 84 -14.22 -5.65 -3.75
C ARG A 84 -13.25 -6.82 -3.66
N ILE A 85 -13.33 -7.80 -4.58
CA ILE A 85 -12.32 -8.88 -4.64
C ILE A 85 -10.91 -8.30 -4.91
N LEU A 86 -10.79 -7.22 -5.66
CA LEU A 86 -9.48 -6.62 -5.96
C LEU A 86 -8.75 -6.11 -4.68
N PRO A 87 -9.34 -5.21 -3.87
CA PRO A 87 -8.72 -4.81 -2.61
C PRO A 87 -8.61 -5.97 -1.61
N LEU A 88 -9.52 -6.95 -1.61
CA LEU A 88 -9.43 -8.15 -0.79
C LEU A 88 -8.17 -8.97 -1.11
N ILE A 89 -7.81 -9.11 -2.39
CA ILE A 89 -6.57 -9.77 -2.80
C ILE A 89 -5.36 -9.03 -2.23
N PHE A 90 -5.29 -7.70 -2.38
CA PHE A 90 -4.17 -6.92 -1.86
C PHE A 90 -4.08 -6.99 -0.32
N ALA A 91 -5.21 -6.92 0.37
CA ALA A 91 -5.29 -7.08 1.81
C ALA A 91 -4.84 -8.49 2.25
N SER A 92 -5.16 -9.53 1.47
CA SER A 92 -4.76 -10.91 1.78
C SER A 92 -3.28 -11.18 1.54
N LEU A 93 -2.66 -10.48 0.61
CA LEU A 93 -1.23 -10.55 0.32
C LEU A 93 -0.37 -9.77 1.33
N SER A 94 -0.93 -8.76 2.00
CA SER A 94 -0.18 -7.89 2.93
C SER A 94 0.39 -8.65 4.14
N PRO A 95 -0.33 -9.55 4.84
CA PRO A 95 0.26 -10.38 5.90
C PRO A 95 1.34 -11.32 5.40
N VAL A 96 1.23 -11.82 4.16
CA VAL A 96 2.26 -12.67 3.54
C VAL A 96 3.53 -11.86 3.28
N ALA A 97 3.39 -10.66 2.73
CA ALA A 97 4.51 -9.74 2.53
C ALA A 97 5.19 -9.39 3.86
N LEU A 98 4.39 -9.12 4.92
CA LEU A 98 4.90 -8.86 6.26
C LEU A 98 5.62 -10.08 6.86
N TYR A 99 5.10 -11.30 6.66
CA TYR A 99 5.76 -12.52 7.09
C TYR A 99 7.15 -12.63 6.48
N PHE A 100 7.31 -12.48 5.17
CA PHE A 100 8.61 -12.55 4.52
C PHE A 100 9.52 -11.41 4.93
N PHE A 101 9.01 -10.21 5.11
CA PHE A 101 9.75 -9.07 5.64
C PHE A 101 10.31 -9.35 7.04
N ALA A 102 9.46 -9.78 7.96
CA ALA A 102 9.84 -10.06 9.33
C ALA A 102 10.75 -11.30 9.44
N ARG A 103 10.51 -12.33 8.63
CA ARG A 103 11.29 -13.56 8.64
C ARG A 103 12.76 -13.35 8.24
N LYS A 104 13.03 -12.37 7.39
CA LYS A 104 14.41 -12.02 7.00
C LYS A 104 15.19 -11.32 8.10
N ARG A 105 14.52 -10.63 9.02
CA ARG A 105 15.13 -9.67 9.96
C ARG A 105 14.99 -10.06 11.42
N PHE A 106 13.97 -10.84 11.73
CA PHE A 106 13.61 -11.24 13.09
C PHE A 106 13.48 -12.77 13.21
N SER A 107 13.10 -13.23 14.40
CA SER A 107 12.84 -14.64 14.62
C SER A 107 11.58 -15.13 13.87
N GLN A 108 11.50 -16.44 13.66
CA GLN A 108 10.32 -17.07 13.05
C GLN A 108 9.05 -16.79 13.85
N THR A 109 9.14 -16.78 15.17
CA THR A 109 8.01 -16.47 16.06
C THR A 109 7.50 -15.05 15.83
N ILE A 110 8.39 -14.06 15.71
CA ILE A 110 8.01 -12.67 15.40
C ILE A 110 7.34 -12.60 14.03
N ALA A 111 7.88 -13.28 13.02
CA ALA A 111 7.29 -13.27 11.68
C ALA A 111 5.89 -13.89 11.65
N ILE A 112 5.67 -15.00 12.34
CA ILE A 112 4.35 -15.63 12.46
C ILE A 112 3.38 -14.71 13.20
N ASN A 113 3.76 -14.24 14.39
CA ASN A 113 2.87 -13.46 15.24
C ASN A 113 2.50 -12.12 14.57
N SER A 114 3.46 -11.40 13.98
CA SER A 114 3.18 -10.13 13.30
C SER A 114 2.26 -10.30 12.10
N SER A 115 2.44 -11.36 11.31
CA SER A 115 1.58 -11.64 10.15
C SER A 115 0.17 -12.07 10.57
N LEU A 116 0.02 -12.83 11.65
CA LEU A 116 -1.28 -13.18 12.22
C LEU A 116 -1.99 -11.96 12.82
N LEU A 117 -1.28 -11.12 13.59
CA LEU A 117 -1.84 -9.88 14.11
C LEU A 117 -2.35 -8.97 12.98
N LEU A 118 -1.59 -8.85 11.90
CA LEU A 118 -2.05 -8.09 10.74
C LEU A 118 -3.26 -8.75 10.06
N SER A 119 -3.30 -10.10 9.98
CA SER A 119 -4.42 -10.83 9.39
C SER A 119 -5.75 -10.57 10.10
N PHE A 120 -5.72 -10.45 11.43
CA PHE A 120 -6.89 -10.20 12.27
C PHE A 120 -7.13 -8.71 12.57
N SER A 121 -6.36 -7.81 11.98
CA SER A 121 -6.58 -6.37 12.15
C SER A 121 -7.93 -5.97 11.56
N SER A 122 -8.79 -5.37 12.38
CA SER A 122 -10.10 -4.84 11.95
C SER A 122 -9.96 -3.81 10.83
N MET A 123 -8.94 -2.95 10.92
CA MET A 123 -8.61 -1.97 9.89
C MET A 123 -8.28 -2.63 8.53
N LEU A 124 -7.53 -3.74 8.54
CA LEU A 124 -7.21 -4.46 7.30
C LEU A 124 -8.43 -5.19 6.74
N VAL A 125 -9.32 -5.71 7.58
CA VAL A 125 -10.61 -6.29 7.16
C VAL A 125 -11.48 -5.22 6.53
N TYR A 126 -11.61 -4.05 7.16
CA TYR A 126 -12.37 -2.92 6.63
C TYR A 126 -11.86 -2.51 5.24
N PHE A 127 -10.56 -2.27 5.08
CA PHE A 127 -9.99 -1.89 3.78
C PHE A 127 -9.99 -3.03 2.75
N ALA A 128 -10.18 -4.28 3.14
CA ALA A 128 -10.43 -5.36 2.21
C ALA A 128 -11.83 -5.31 1.58
N HIS A 129 -12.80 -4.71 2.29
CA HIS A 129 -14.18 -4.53 1.85
C HIS A 129 -14.44 -3.19 1.16
N ASP A 130 -13.44 -2.33 1.10
CA ASP A 130 -13.52 -0.99 0.51
C ASP A 130 -12.82 -0.96 -0.85
N CYS A 131 -13.57 -0.70 -1.93
CA CYS A 131 -13.03 -0.61 -3.30
C CYS A 131 -12.20 0.67 -3.47
N ARG A 132 -11.17 0.80 -2.63
CA ARG A 132 -10.24 1.94 -2.57
C ARG A 132 -8.79 1.47 -2.53
N VAL A 133 -7.90 2.40 -2.67
CA VAL A 133 -6.45 2.19 -2.80
C VAL A 133 -5.75 1.64 -1.55
N TYR A 134 -6.37 1.69 -0.37
CA TYR A 134 -5.69 1.52 0.92
C TYR A 134 -5.01 0.16 1.12
N SER A 135 -5.65 -0.93 0.70
CA SER A 135 -5.06 -2.27 0.75
C SER A 135 -3.85 -2.41 -0.17
N LEU A 136 -3.90 -1.81 -1.37
CA LEU A 136 -2.78 -1.76 -2.30
C LEU A 136 -1.62 -0.93 -1.73
N PHE A 137 -1.94 0.23 -1.14
CA PHE A 137 -0.97 1.12 -0.52
C PHE A 137 -0.20 0.42 0.62
N LEU A 138 -0.90 -0.30 1.51
CA LEU A 138 -0.26 -1.07 2.56
C LEU A 138 0.68 -2.15 2.00
N LEU A 139 0.21 -2.92 1.02
CA LEU A 139 1.02 -3.96 0.40
C LEU A 139 2.30 -3.38 -0.23
N LEU A 140 2.17 -2.31 -0.99
CA LEU A 140 3.31 -1.64 -1.64
C LEU A 140 4.26 -1.00 -0.61
N SER A 141 3.74 -0.48 0.50
CA SER A 141 4.56 0.04 1.60
C SER A 141 5.46 -1.03 2.21
N ILE A 142 4.91 -2.22 2.47
CA ILE A 142 5.68 -3.36 3.00
C ILE A 142 6.72 -3.82 1.98
N ILE A 143 6.35 -3.92 0.70
CA ILE A 143 7.26 -4.36 -0.37
C ILE A 143 8.40 -3.35 -0.58
N SER A 144 8.09 -2.05 -0.66
CA SER A 144 9.11 -0.98 -0.80
C SER A 144 10.08 -0.99 0.39
N MET A 145 9.56 -1.09 1.62
CA MET A 145 10.39 -1.17 2.83
C MET A 145 11.25 -2.44 2.85
N ASN A 146 10.72 -3.56 2.37
CA ASN A 146 11.49 -4.80 2.30
C ASN A 146 12.71 -4.67 1.38
N TYR A 147 12.53 -4.16 0.15
CA TYR A 147 13.65 -3.95 -0.77
C TYR A 147 14.61 -2.87 -0.27
N PHE A 148 14.10 -1.79 0.33
CA PHE A 148 14.92 -0.76 0.94
C PHE A 148 15.90 -1.32 1.97
N LEU A 149 15.38 -2.11 2.93
CA LEU A 149 16.22 -2.70 3.96
C LEU A 149 17.15 -3.81 3.40
N ASP A 150 16.70 -4.60 2.44
CA ASP A 150 17.56 -5.60 1.77
C ASP A 150 18.78 -4.93 1.12
N LEU A 151 18.61 -3.76 0.50
CA LEU A 151 19.69 -2.98 -0.11
C LEU A 151 20.61 -2.33 0.94
N ILE A 152 20.05 -1.84 2.06
CA ILE A 152 20.85 -1.28 3.17
C ILE A 152 21.65 -2.36 3.87
N GLU A 153 21.05 -3.50 4.17
CA GLU A 153 21.72 -4.60 4.85
C GLU A 153 22.80 -5.28 3.97
N GLY A 154 22.81 -4.96 2.68
CA GLY A 154 23.75 -5.52 1.71
C GLY A 154 23.54 -7.01 1.43
N LYS A 155 22.38 -7.55 1.86
CA LYS A 155 22.00 -8.95 1.66
C LYS A 155 21.79 -9.31 0.19
N VAL A 156 21.40 -8.31 -0.61
CA VAL A 156 21.15 -8.48 -2.03
C VAL A 156 21.81 -7.33 -2.79
N LYS A 157 22.83 -7.64 -3.55
CA LYS A 157 23.54 -6.67 -4.43
C LYS A 157 23.12 -6.81 -5.89
N SER A 158 21.98 -7.44 -6.16
CA SER A 158 21.54 -7.71 -7.53
C SER A 158 20.80 -6.50 -8.13
N MET A 159 20.93 -6.33 -9.43
CA MET A 159 20.12 -5.37 -10.20
C MET A 159 18.63 -5.59 -9.97
N ALA A 160 18.19 -6.84 -9.82
CA ALA A 160 16.79 -7.17 -9.52
C ALA A 160 16.28 -6.55 -8.20
N ALA A 161 17.13 -6.46 -7.17
CA ALA A 161 16.73 -5.81 -5.91
C ALA A 161 16.61 -4.29 -6.06
N ILE A 162 17.51 -3.67 -6.83
CA ILE A 162 17.44 -2.23 -7.15
C ILE A 162 16.18 -1.94 -7.96
N MET A 163 15.93 -2.72 -9.00
CA MET A 163 14.70 -2.60 -9.81
C MET A 163 13.45 -2.82 -8.96
N GLY A 164 13.46 -3.84 -8.09
CA GLY A 164 12.36 -4.11 -7.16
C GLY A 164 12.07 -2.92 -6.24
N PHE A 165 13.11 -2.29 -5.69
CA PHE A 165 12.97 -1.08 -4.89
C PHE A 165 12.38 0.09 -5.70
N VAL A 166 12.95 0.38 -6.87
CA VAL A 166 12.50 1.48 -7.73
C VAL A 166 11.05 1.27 -8.15
N VAL A 167 10.72 0.08 -8.68
CA VAL A 167 9.35 -0.24 -9.13
C VAL A 167 8.36 -0.18 -7.97
N ALA A 168 8.65 -0.82 -6.83
CA ALA A 168 7.76 -0.79 -5.67
C ALA A 168 7.54 0.64 -5.16
N SER A 169 8.59 1.47 -5.12
CA SER A 169 8.51 2.86 -4.69
C SER A 169 7.73 3.74 -5.67
N VAL A 170 7.90 3.53 -6.97
CA VAL A 170 7.11 4.22 -8.01
C VAL A 170 5.64 3.85 -7.87
N LEU A 171 5.31 2.57 -7.83
CA LEU A 171 3.92 2.11 -7.65
C LEU A 171 3.31 2.63 -6.34
N LEU A 172 4.11 2.70 -5.27
CA LEU A 172 3.69 3.24 -3.98
C LEU A 172 3.24 4.70 -4.09
N ILE A 173 4.04 5.57 -4.70
CA ILE A 173 3.69 7.00 -4.85
C ILE A 173 2.63 7.23 -5.92
N TYR A 174 2.47 6.34 -6.91
CA TYR A 174 1.35 6.34 -7.85
C TYR A 174 0.06 5.76 -7.27
N SER A 175 0.14 5.03 -6.14
CA SER A 175 -1.06 4.56 -5.44
C SER A 175 -1.66 5.63 -4.53
N HIS A 176 -0.84 6.26 -3.69
CA HIS A 176 -1.29 7.26 -2.72
C HIS A 176 -0.21 8.30 -2.42
N TYR A 177 -0.57 9.58 -2.28
CA TYR A 177 0.39 10.65 -1.98
C TYR A 177 1.14 10.43 -0.65
N PHE A 178 0.57 9.72 0.30
CA PHE A 178 1.27 9.33 1.54
C PHE A 178 2.47 8.39 1.29
N GLY A 179 2.61 7.83 0.09
CA GLY A 179 3.82 7.12 -0.32
C GLY A 179 5.09 7.98 -0.22
N PHE A 180 4.98 9.29 -0.43
CA PHE A 180 6.10 10.21 -0.24
C PHE A 180 6.60 10.26 1.21
N PHE A 181 5.71 10.13 2.20
CA PHE A 181 6.13 10.06 3.59
C PHE A 181 6.91 8.77 3.89
N ILE A 182 6.52 7.65 3.28
CA ILE A 182 7.28 6.40 3.41
C ILE A 182 8.71 6.58 2.86
N LEU A 183 8.83 7.16 1.66
CA LEU A 183 10.16 7.45 1.06
C LEU A 183 10.96 8.46 1.89
N LEU A 184 10.30 9.47 2.46
CA LEU A 184 10.92 10.45 3.36
C LEU A 184 11.47 9.77 4.62
N PHE A 185 10.69 8.89 5.26
CA PHE A 185 11.16 8.13 6.43
C PHE A 185 12.34 7.22 6.08
N GLN A 186 12.32 6.58 4.92
CA GLN A 186 13.46 5.81 4.42
C GLN A 186 14.71 6.69 4.23
N ALA A 187 14.55 7.90 3.65
CA ALA A 187 15.65 8.84 3.45
C ALA A 187 16.20 9.37 4.80
N ILE A 188 15.33 9.69 5.76
CA ILE A 188 15.73 10.09 7.11
C ILE A 188 16.50 8.94 7.81
N TYR A 189 16.01 7.72 7.71
CA TYR A 189 16.70 6.55 8.27
C TYR A 189 18.11 6.36 7.69
N LEU A 190 18.26 6.52 6.37
CA LEU A 190 19.58 6.51 5.72
C LEU A 190 20.49 7.63 6.25
N LEU A 191 19.96 8.84 6.35
CA LEU A 191 20.73 10.01 6.81
C LEU A 191 21.23 9.83 8.24
N LEU A 192 20.44 9.20 9.10
CA LEU A 192 20.78 9.02 10.51
C LEU A 192 21.74 7.84 10.72
N PHE A 193 21.55 6.72 10.02
CA PHE A 193 22.20 5.46 10.37
C PHE A 193 23.11 4.87 9.27
N PHE A 194 22.99 5.30 8.00
CA PHE A 194 23.71 4.70 6.85
C PHE A 194 24.21 5.75 5.85
N ARG A 195 24.90 6.77 6.34
CA ARG A 195 25.39 7.91 5.52
C ARG A 195 26.31 7.48 4.38
N ASP A 196 27.06 6.40 4.57
CA ASP A 196 27.93 5.81 3.55
C ASP A 196 27.18 5.33 2.29
N ARG A 197 25.87 5.12 2.40
CA ARG A 197 24.99 4.66 1.32
C ARG A 197 24.17 5.76 0.68
N LEU A 198 24.20 6.98 1.20
CA LEU A 198 23.40 8.10 0.73
C LEU A 198 23.53 8.33 -0.78
N LEU A 199 24.75 8.36 -1.32
CA LEU A 199 24.97 8.62 -2.75
C LEU A 199 24.27 7.59 -3.64
N LYS A 200 24.32 6.30 -3.28
CA LYS A 200 23.66 5.24 -4.04
C LYS A 200 22.14 5.39 -4.00
N PHE A 201 21.59 5.66 -2.82
CA PHE A 201 20.14 5.84 -2.67
C PHE A 201 19.64 7.13 -3.28
N THR A 202 20.46 8.20 -3.34
CA THR A 202 20.11 9.41 -4.07
C THR A 202 19.86 9.10 -5.54
N ILE A 203 20.67 8.23 -6.16
CA ILE A 203 20.44 7.79 -7.54
C ILE A 203 19.12 7.00 -7.66
N TYR A 204 18.81 6.10 -6.70
CA TYR A 204 17.57 5.31 -6.73
C TYR A 204 16.34 6.20 -6.54
N TYR A 205 16.37 7.15 -5.60
CA TYR A 205 15.28 8.12 -5.43
C TYR A 205 15.15 9.04 -6.64
N PHE A 206 16.26 9.45 -7.25
CA PHE A 206 16.22 10.21 -8.49
C PHE A 206 15.49 9.43 -9.59
N LEU A 207 15.78 8.14 -9.77
CA LEU A 207 15.06 7.30 -10.74
C LEU A 207 13.56 7.18 -10.39
N VAL A 208 13.21 7.04 -9.11
CA VAL A 208 11.80 7.02 -8.67
C VAL A 208 11.10 8.33 -9.04
N LEU A 209 11.72 9.48 -8.75
CA LEU A 209 11.17 10.79 -9.07
C LEU A 209 11.11 11.05 -10.57
N LEU A 210 12.11 10.59 -11.32
CA LEU A 210 12.12 10.67 -12.78
C LEU A 210 10.94 9.91 -13.39
N LEU A 211 10.66 8.71 -12.90
CA LEU A 211 9.52 7.91 -13.36
C LEU A 211 8.16 8.50 -12.90
N TYR A 212 8.16 9.31 -11.85
CA TYR A 212 6.97 10.01 -11.38
C TYR A 212 6.76 11.38 -12.08
N THR A 213 7.72 11.85 -12.87
CA THR A 213 7.66 13.17 -13.55
C THR A 213 6.35 13.43 -14.30
N PRO A 214 5.74 12.44 -15.01
CA PRO A 214 4.46 12.68 -15.69
C PRO A 214 3.32 13.12 -14.77
N HIS A 215 3.39 12.74 -13.47
CA HIS A 215 2.36 13.10 -12.47
C HIS A 215 2.75 14.28 -11.57
N LEU A 216 4.00 14.76 -11.61
CA LEU A 216 4.46 15.90 -10.80
C LEU A 216 3.65 17.17 -11.08
N TYR A 217 3.31 17.42 -12.33
CA TYR A 217 2.50 18.58 -12.71
C TYR A 217 1.14 18.57 -11.99
N VAL A 218 0.48 17.42 -11.95
CA VAL A 218 -0.80 17.24 -11.24
C VAL A 218 -0.62 17.49 -9.74
N LEU A 219 0.45 16.96 -9.15
CA LEU A 219 0.75 17.14 -7.73
C LEU A 219 0.92 18.63 -7.39
N PHE A 220 1.69 19.39 -8.18
CA PHE A 220 1.90 20.82 -7.96
C PHE A 220 0.63 21.63 -8.14
N GLN A 221 -0.19 21.33 -9.16
CA GLN A 221 -1.49 22.01 -9.34
C GLN A 221 -2.39 21.81 -8.12
N ARG A 222 -2.47 20.59 -7.61
CA ARG A 222 -3.30 20.25 -6.44
C ARG A 222 -2.83 20.93 -5.17
N PHE A 223 -1.52 20.90 -4.94
CA PHE A 223 -0.93 21.61 -3.80
C PHE A 223 -1.30 23.10 -3.86
N GLY A 224 -1.16 23.74 -5.03
CA GLY A 224 -1.54 25.13 -5.23
C GLY A 224 -3.05 25.40 -5.00
N GLN A 225 -3.92 24.48 -5.40
CA GLN A 225 -5.37 24.57 -5.15
C GLN A 225 -5.71 24.41 -3.67
N SER A 226 -5.11 23.43 -2.98
CA SER A 226 -5.34 23.22 -1.55
C SER A 226 -4.87 24.40 -0.70
N VAL A 227 -3.77 25.04 -1.08
CA VAL A 227 -3.28 26.26 -0.40
C VAL A 227 -4.22 27.46 -0.63
N LYS A 228 -4.80 27.59 -1.84
CA LYS A 228 -5.68 28.73 -2.18
C LYS A 228 -7.10 28.60 -1.63
N HIS A 229 -7.66 27.41 -1.65
CA HIS A 229 -9.08 27.15 -1.36
C HIS A 229 -9.33 26.42 -0.04
N GLY A 230 -8.25 26.05 0.69
CA GLY A 230 -8.35 25.22 1.87
C GLY A 230 -8.73 23.76 1.54
N THR A 231 -8.96 22.99 2.58
CA THR A 231 -9.47 21.61 2.49
C THR A 231 -10.93 21.59 2.98
N TRP A 232 -11.72 20.63 2.52
CA TRP A 232 -13.08 20.39 3.02
C TRP A 232 -13.11 19.91 4.49
N LEU A 233 -11.95 19.50 5.02
CA LEU A 233 -11.79 19.13 6.42
C LEU A 233 -11.81 20.40 7.28
N LYS A 234 -12.71 20.44 8.28
CA LYS A 234 -12.64 21.46 9.33
C LYS A 234 -11.34 21.24 10.11
N GLU A 235 -10.62 22.31 10.39
CA GLU A 235 -9.44 22.23 11.26
C GLU A 235 -9.88 21.92 12.69
N PRO A 236 -9.71 20.68 13.19
CA PRO A 236 -9.94 20.41 14.60
C PRO A 236 -8.79 21.01 15.43
N SER A 237 -9.04 21.34 16.69
CA SER A 237 -7.97 21.74 17.60
C SER A 237 -6.91 20.64 17.68
N GLY A 238 -5.61 20.99 17.82
CA GLY A 238 -4.52 20.01 17.77
C GLY A 238 -4.67 18.83 18.75
N ILE A 239 -5.23 19.07 19.96
CA ILE A 239 -5.48 18.03 20.98
C ILE A 239 -6.67 17.16 20.55
N GLU A 240 -7.73 17.76 20.00
CA GLU A 240 -8.90 17.04 19.51
C GLU A 240 -8.57 16.15 18.31
N SER A 241 -7.69 16.61 17.41
CA SER A 241 -7.17 15.80 16.30
C SER A 241 -6.44 14.56 16.80
N LEU A 242 -5.56 14.73 17.80
CA LEU A 242 -4.82 13.62 18.39
C LEU A 242 -5.77 12.62 19.08
N TYR A 243 -6.74 13.13 19.84
CA TYR A 243 -7.76 12.28 20.49
C TYR A 243 -8.56 11.50 19.45
N ASN A 244 -9.09 12.16 18.42
CA ASN A 244 -9.88 11.53 17.37
C ASN A 244 -9.05 10.49 16.58
N MET A 245 -7.78 10.78 16.34
CA MET A 245 -6.87 9.82 15.72
C MET A 245 -6.69 8.57 16.60
N LEU A 246 -6.40 8.73 17.88
CA LEU A 246 -6.21 7.62 18.82
C LEU A 246 -7.52 6.83 19.01
N TRP A 247 -8.66 7.53 19.10
CA TRP A 247 -9.99 6.92 19.17
C TRP A 247 -10.28 6.06 17.94
N SER A 248 -9.99 6.56 16.74
CA SER A 248 -10.18 5.81 15.49
C SER A 248 -9.34 4.54 15.43
N PHE A 249 -8.12 4.54 15.96
CA PHE A 249 -7.30 3.33 16.04
C PHE A 249 -7.82 2.29 17.02
N SER A 250 -8.46 2.71 18.10
CA SER A 250 -8.95 1.80 19.16
C SER A 250 -10.37 1.30 18.92
N ASN A 251 -11.19 2.05 18.20
CA ASN A 251 -12.63 1.79 17.99
C ASN A 251 -13.00 1.73 16.50
N PHE A 252 -12.14 1.20 15.67
CA PHE A 252 -12.47 0.98 14.26
C PHE A 252 -13.64 -0.03 14.18
N PRO A 253 -14.71 0.27 13.42
CA PRO A 253 -15.90 -0.56 13.34
C PRO A 253 -15.63 -1.95 12.75
#